data_697c27d7639e744f73080ffdc749545c
#
_entry.id   697c27d7639e744f73080ffdc749545c
#
_cell.length_a   1.000
_cell.length_b   1.000
_cell.length_c   1.000
_cell.angle_alpha   90.00
_cell.angle_beta   90.00
_cell.angle_gamma   90.00
#
_symmetry.space_group_name_H-M   'P 1'
#
loop_
_entity.id
_entity.type
_entity.pdbx_description
1 polymer ?
#
loop_
_entity_poly.entity_id
_entity_poly.type
_entity_poly.pdbx_seq_one_letter_code
_entity_poly.pdbx_strand_id
1 'polypeptide(L)'
;AAPAGGKRLILQLGGDPMYGCALSLRLRTPWMIYTARPRWRGRVRHYFLPDEFAQRRFERAGVAAERRSLVGNLILDSVPERGGGSAREFRERYGISAEHIICFMPGSRPFEYELGFAFYSECARILHKKYPQWQAVLPVAPTVDEACLRAGLRKTGLAWRGGEEVEEILLDDGGRVPLVRSGQYDAISAASLAVAFPGTNNLQIASLGVPLLMIAPLNQAENIPLDGLAGALSPDTPGLRTLKKRLVFWYNAKESYVSLPNRMAGRLVLPERRELMTPESTCSYISELIESPERRRAIVEDYAKLDLRRGA
;
A
#
# COMPACT_ATOMS: atom_id res chain seq x y z
N ALA A 1 -5.47 13.93 32.93
CA ALA A 1 -4.08 14.01 33.36
C ALA A 1 -3.66 12.61 33.81
N ALA A 2 -2.70 11.96 33.16
CA ALA A 2 -2.16 10.70 33.62
C ALA A 2 -1.32 10.96 34.88
N PRO A 3 -1.36 10.08 35.90
CA PRO A 3 -0.60 10.29 37.12
C PRO A 3 0.89 10.39 36.80
N ALA A 4 1.55 11.35 37.42
CA ALA A 4 2.99 11.54 37.32
C ALA A 4 3.71 10.25 37.74
N GLY A 5 4.48 9.64 36.88
CA GLY A 5 5.25 8.41 37.12
C GLY A 5 4.68 7.11 36.56
N GLY A 6 3.49 7.10 35.96
CA GLY A 6 2.90 5.90 35.38
C GLY A 6 3.65 5.41 34.11
N LYS A 7 3.94 4.10 34.05
CA LYS A 7 4.43 3.45 32.82
C LYS A 7 3.30 3.47 31.78
N ARG A 8 3.58 3.92 30.57
CA ARG A 8 2.61 3.97 29.47
C ARG A 8 2.60 2.67 28.73
N LEU A 9 1.41 2.18 28.41
CA LEU A 9 1.20 1.15 27.41
C LEU A 9 1.33 1.81 26.03
N ILE A 10 2.19 1.29 25.17
CA ILE A 10 2.32 1.72 23.80
C ILE A 10 1.91 0.57 22.92
N LEU A 11 0.80 0.72 22.23
CA LEU A 11 0.37 -0.17 21.17
C LEU A 11 1.11 0.21 19.90
N GLN A 12 1.80 -0.76 19.33
CA GLN A 12 2.58 -0.54 18.14
C GLN A 12 1.91 -1.16 16.92
N LEU A 13 1.40 -0.30 16.06
CA LEU A 13 0.78 -0.66 14.79
C LEU A 13 1.84 -0.64 13.71
N GLY A 14 2.09 -1.79 13.09
CA GLY A 14 2.93 -2.05 11.94
C GLY A 14 3.82 -0.90 11.46
N GLY A 15 5.01 -1.11 11.12
CA GLY A 15 5.90 -0.08 10.64
C GLY A 15 7.34 -0.49 10.78
N ASP A 16 8.15 0.10 9.95
CA ASP A 16 9.56 -0.15 9.92
C ASP A 16 10.22 0.44 11.16
N PRO A 17 10.96 -0.36 11.93
CA PRO A 17 11.81 0.14 13.00
C PRO A 17 12.89 1.16 12.57
N MET A 18 13.13 1.34 11.27
CA MET A 18 14.12 2.30 10.77
C MET A 18 13.71 3.77 10.94
N TYR A 19 12.44 4.09 11.13
CA TYR A 19 11.94 5.48 11.21
C TYR A 19 12.03 6.14 12.58
N GLY A 20 12.89 5.66 13.46
CA GLY A 20 13.06 6.23 14.77
C GLY A 20 14.24 7.19 14.90
N CYS A 21 14.12 8.44 14.51
CA CYS A 21 15.07 9.47 14.91
C CYS A 21 14.51 10.32 16.07
N ALA A 22 15.40 11.04 16.77
CA ALA A 22 15.01 11.86 17.93
C ALA A 22 14.00 12.97 17.62
N LEU A 23 13.89 13.39 16.36
CA LEU A 23 12.93 14.37 15.88
C LEU A 23 11.52 13.80 15.72
N SER A 24 11.34 12.50 15.59
CA SER A 24 10.04 11.88 15.41
C SER A 24 9.08 12.13 16.57
N LEU A 25 9.60 12.43 17.77
CA LEU A 25 8.84 12.80 18.96
C LEU A 25 7.95 14.05 18.78
N ARG A 26 8.38 15.01 17.98
CA ARG A 26 7.64 16.24 17.71
C ARG A 26 6.74 16.15 16.49
N LEU A 27 7.01 15.21 15.59
CA LEU A 27 6.43 15.16 14.24
C LEU A 27 5.38 14.06 14.05
N ARG A 28 4.94 13.37 15.09
CA ARG A 28 3.93 12.30 15.06
C ARG A 28 4.29 11.11 14.17
N THR A 29 5.57 10.83 13.97
CA THR A 29 6.03 9.70 13.16
C THR A 29 6.03 8.37 13.94
N PRO A 30 6.04 7.20 13.28
CA PRO A 30 6.02 5.89 13.92
C PRO A 30 7.24 5.67 14.81
N TRP A 31 7.03 5.45 16.05
CA TRP A 31 7.96 5.57 17.16
C TRP A 31 8.72 4.32 17.55
N MET A 32 8.64 3.36 16.79
CA MET A 32 8.81 1.97 17.13
C MET A 32 10.14 1.64 17.78
N ILE A 33 11.22 1.89 17.10
CA ILE A 33 12.57 1.60 17.62
C ILE A 33 13.03 2.60 18.66
N TYR A 34 12.51 3.80 18.55
CA TYR A 34 12.86 4.85 19.49
C TYR A 34 12.45 4.48 20.91
N THR A 35 11.28 3.89 21.08
CA THR A 35 10.77 3.43 22.37
C THR A 35 11.55 2.24 22.95
N ALA A 36 12.21 1.45 22.09
CA ALA A 36 13.06 0.33 22.49
C ALA A 36 14.48 0.75 22.93
N ARG A 37 14.90 1.99 22.67
CA ARG A 37 16.22 2.48 23.12
C ARG A 37 16.33 2.50 24.65
N PRO A 38 17.52 2.29 25.24
CA PRO A 38 17.71 2.20 26.70
C PRO A 38 17.07 3.35 27.49
N ARG A 39 17.16 4.57 26.96
CA ARG A 39 16.61 5.78 27.59
C ARG A 39 15.08 5.76 27.70
N TRP A 40 14.37 5.08 26.80
CA TRP A 40 12.91 5.11 26.69
C TRP A 40 12.24 3.80 27.04
N ARG A 41 12.91 2.66 26.81
CA ARG A 41 12.32 1.34 27.07
C ARG A 41 11.88 1.14 28.53
N GLY A 42 12.54 1.80 29.49
CA GLY A 42 12.14 1.80 30.88
C GLY A 42 10.77 2.42 31.16
N ARG A 43 10.28 3.29 30.26
CA ARG A 43 9.00 4.00 30.36
C ARG A 43 7.83 3.26 29.71
N VAL A 44 8.11 2.23 28.90
CA VAL A 44 7.10 1.41 28.25
C VAL A 44 6.82 0.19 29.12
N ARG A 45 5.57 -0.05 29.44
CA ARG A 45 5.17 -1.19 30.27
C ARG A 45 5.24 -2.48 29.49
N HIS A 46 4.70 -2.49 28.29
CA HIS A 46 4.63 -3.66 27.41
C HIS A 46 4.60 -3.25 25.93
N TYR A 47 5.13 -4.10 25.04
CA TYR A 47 5.11 -3.94 23.60
C TYR A 47 4.24 -5.02 22.98
N PHE A 48 3.26 -4.62 22.21
CA PHE A 48 2.46 -5.50 21.36
C PHE A 48 3.00 -5.42 19.94
N LEU A 49 3.44 -6.54 19.42
CA LEU A 49 4.21 -6.60 18.16
C LEU A 49 3.39 -7.30 17.07
N PRO A 50 3.40 -6.77 15.84
CA PRO A 50 2.53 -7.26 14.78
C PRO A 50 3.00 -8.59 14.16
N ASP A 51 4.31 -8.86 14.17
CA ASP A 51 4.91 -9.98 13.47
C ASP A 51 6.26 -10.37 14.09
N GLU A 52 6.77 -11.52 13.69
CA GLU A 52 8.07 -12.02 14.14
C GLU A 52 9.24 -11.15 13.72
N PHE A 53 9.12 -10.43 12.59
CA PHE A 53 10.16 -9.51 12.17
C PHE A 53 10.31 -8.37 13.17
N ALA A 54 9.21 -7.77 13.60
CA ALA A 54 9.20 -6.78 14.68
C ALA A 54 9.74 -7.39 15.98
N GLN A 55 9.31 -8.61 16.33
CA GLN A 55 9.76 -9.31 17.53
C GLN A 55 11.28 -9.45 17.56
N ARG A 56 11.90 -9.99 16.52
CA ARG A 56 13.36 -10.13 16.41
C ARG A 56 14.09 -8.81 16.54
N ARG A 57 13.52 -7.71 16.04
CA ARG A 57 14.14 -6.38 16.16
C ARG A 57 14.08 -5.80 17.56
N PHE A 58 12.96 -5.96 18.25
CA PHE A 58 12.82 -5.53 19.65
C PHE A 58 13.69 -6.37 20.59
N GLU A 59 13.87 -7.62 20.30
CA GLU A 59 14.82 -8.51 20.96
C GLU A 59 16.25 -8.02 20.82
N ARG A 60 16.71 -7.76 19.59
CA ARG A 60 18.04 -7.18 19.30
C ARG A 60 18.23 -5.81 19.97
N ALA A 61 17.17 -5.04 20.13
CA ALA A 61 17.19 -3.78 20.87
C ALA A 61 17.22 -3.96 22.40
N GLY A 62 17.23 -5.22 22.92
CA GLY A 62 17.33 -5.54 24.34
C GLY A 62 16.04 -5.36 25.10
N VAL A 63 14.88 -5.48 24.46
CA VAL A 63 13.59 -5.56 25.12
C VAL A 63 13.39 -6.98 25.64
N ALA A 64 13.16 -7.13 26.95
CA ALA A 64 13.00 -8.41 27.61
C ALA A 64 11.72 -9.14 27.14
N ALA A 65 11.74 -10.47 27.14
CA ALA A 65 10.66 -11.32 26.60
C ALA A 65 9.32 -11.05 27.29
N GLU A 66 9.32 -10.90 28.62
CA GLU A 66 8.15 -10.65 29.46
C GLU A 66 7.50 -9.29 29.20
N ARG A 67 8.16 -8.42 28.45
CA ARG A 67 7.68 -7.08 28.10
C ARG A 67 7.27 -6.95 26.63
N ARG A 68 7.18 -8.06 25.93
CA ARG A 68 6.76 -8.07 24.52
C ARG A 68 5.83 -9.26 24.26
N SER A 69 4.80 -9.04 23.47
CA SER A 69 3.89 -10.07 23.01
C SER A 69 3.70 -9.95 21.50
N LEU A 70 3.72 -11.07 20.84
CA LEU A 70 3.36 -11.17 19.43
C LEU A 70 1.84 -11.34 19.37
N VAL A 71 1.16 -10.31 18.89
CA VAL A 71 -0.32 -10.25 18.92
C VAL A 71 -0.95 -10.35 17.53
N GLY A 72 -0.22 -10.04 16.49
CA GLY A 72 -0.73 -9.95 15.14
C GLY A 72 -0.77 -8.51 14.61
N ASN A 73 -1.19 -8.36 13.38
CA ASN A 73 -1.19 -7.06 12.72
C ASN A 73 -2.61 -6.48 12.65
N LEU A 74 -2.89 -5.43 13.40
CA LEU A 74 -4.19 -4.75 13.44
C LEU A 74 -4.72 -4.33 12.06
N ILE A 75 -3.84 -4.15 11.08
CA ILE A 75 -4.25 -3.89 9.70
C ILE A 75 -5.05 -5.07 9.15
N LEU A 76 -4.67 -6.30 9.53
CA LEU A 76 -5.34 -7.52 9.09
C LEU A 76 -6.69 -7.73 9.79
N ASP A 77 -6.87 -7.21 10.98
CA ASP A 77 -8.14 -7.31 11.70
C ASP A 77 -9.24 -6.49 11.04
N SER A 78 -8.88 -5.44 10.29
CA SER A 78 -9.82 -4.65 9.51
C SER A 78 -10.23 -5.29 8.18
N VAL A 79 -9.51 -6.34 7.74
CA VAL A 79 -9.81 -7.04 6.49
C VAL A 79 -10.86 -8.12 6.76
N PRO A 80 -12.00 -8.13 6.06
CA PRO A 80 -12.99 -9.19 6.23
C PRO A 80 -12.39 -10.57 5.92
N GLU A 81 -12.94 -11.60 6.53
CA GLU A 81 -12.62 -12.97 6.11
C GLU A 81 -13.06 -13.17 4.65
N ARG A 82 -12.29 -13.95 3.90
CA ARG A 82 -12.56 -14.25 2.50
C ARG A 82 -13.96 -14.87 2.40
N GLY A 83 -14.92 -14.15 1.80
CA GLY A 83 -16.31 -14.58 1.67
C GLY A 83 -17.36 -13.57 2.17
N GLY A 84 -16.95 -12.39 2.63
CA GLY A 84 -17.85 -11.36 3.21
C GLY A 84 -18.78 -10.68 2.20
N GLY A 85 -18.41 -10.59 0.93
CA GLY A 85 -19.28 -10.22 -0.18
C GLY A 85 -18.95 -11.12 -1.35
N SER A 86 -19.91 -11.57 -2.13
CA SER A 86 -19.56 -12.43 -3.24
C SER A 86 -18.89 -11.60 -4.34
N ALA A 87 -17.81 -12.10 -4.90
CA ALA A 87 -17.20 -11.51 -6.11
C ALA A 87 -18.26 -11.33 -7.22
N ARG A 88 -19.32 -12.13 -7.19
CA ARG A 88 -20.49 -12.04 -8.04
C ARG A 88 -21.29 -10.78 -7.77
N GLU A 89 -21.65 -10.49 -6.51
CA GLU A 89 -22.41 -9.28 -6.14
C GLU A 89 -21.65 -8.01 -6.49
N PHE A 90 -20.32 -8.01 -6.27
CA PHE A 90 -19.46 -6.92 -6.70
C PHE A 90 -19.53 -6.70 -8.21
N ARG A 91 -19.43 -7.77 -9.00
CA ARG A 91 -19.52 -7.70 -10.46
C ARG A 91 -20.89 -7.21 -10.94
N GLU A 92 -21.97 -7.71 -10.34
CA GLU A 92 -23.34 -7.29 -10.64
C GLU A 92 -23.53 -5.80 -10.34
N ARG A 93 -23.11 -5.35 -9.15
CA ARG A 93 -23.23 -3.95 -8.71
C ARG A 93 -22.51 -2.98 -9.64
N TYR A 94 -21.31 -3.33 -10.09
CA TYR A 94 -20.49 -2.48 -10.97
C TYR A 94 -20.65 -2.82 -12.46
N GLY A 95 -21.57 -3.75 -12.80
CA GLY A 95 -21.85 -4.17 -14.16
C GLY A 95 -20.65 -4.74 -14.89
N ILE A 96 -19.79 -5.48 -14.20
CA ILE A 96 -18.53 -6.03 -14.74
C ILE A 96 -18.81 -7.38 -15.41
N SER A 97 -18.75 -7.41 -16.73
CA SER A 97 -18.89 -8.62 -17.55
C SER A 97 -17.55 -9.25 -17.95
N ALA A 98 -16.44 -8.52 -17.83
CA ALA A 98 -15.12 -9.03 -18.17
C ALA A 98 -14.76 -10.27 -17.35
N GLU A 99 -14.04 -11.22 -17.94
CA GLU A 99 -13.64 -12.47 -17.28
C GLU A 99 -12.74 -12.20 -16.07
N HIS A 100 -11.82 -11.25 -16.22
CA HIS A 100 -10.82 -10.91 -15.22
C HIS A 100 -10.91 -9.45 -14.78
N ILE A 101 -10.52 -9.19 -13.53
CA ILE A 101 -10.45 -7.84 -12.96
C ILE A 101 -9.00 -7.54 -12.57
N ILE A 102 -8.53 -6.33 -12.95
CA ILE A 102 -7.32 -5.72 -12.40
C ILE A 102 -7.74 -4.64 -11.40
N CYS A 103 -7.33 -4.80 -10.14
CA CYS A 103 -7.57 -3.82 -9.09
C CYS A 103 -6.36 -2.88 -8.96
N PHE A 104 -6.48 -1.65 -9.40
CA PHE A 104 -5.46 -0.62 -9.24
C PHE A 104 -5.63 0.12 -7.91
N MET A 105 -4.61 0.11 -7.07
CA MET A 105 -4.62 0.72 -5.73
C MET A 105 -3.71 1.97 -5.70
N PRO A 106 -4.25 3.16 -5.97
CA PRO A 106 -3.44 4.39 -6.07
C PRO A 106 -2.91 4.89 -4.72
N GLY A 107 -3.25 4.22 -3.62
CA GLY A 107 -2.85 4.63 -2.29
C GLY A 107 -3.99 5.26 -1.49
N SER A 108 -3.65 5.91 -0.37
CA SER A 108 -4.64 6.51 0.54
C SER A 108 -4.35 7.97 0.89
N ARG A 109 -3.24 8.51 0.41
CA ARG A 109 -2.85 9.90 0.67
C ARG A 109 -3.18 10.77 -0.53
N PRO A 110 -3.58 12.05 -0.33
CA PRO A 110 -3.97 12.93 -1.44
C PRO A 110 -2.95 12.98 -2.58
N PHE A 111 -1.65 13.11 -2.27
CA PHE A 111 -0.61 13.18 -3.32
C PHE A 111 -0.45 11.86 -4.09
N GLU A 112 -0.62 10.70 -3.43
CA GLU A 112 -0.59 9.37 -4.08
C GLU A 112 -1.76 9.24 -5.05
N TYR A 113 -2.91 9.75 -4.64
CA TYR A 113 -4.12 9.74 -5.44
C TYR A 113 -4.01 10.61 -6.69
N GLU A 114 -3.56 11.84 -6.53
CA GLU A 114 -3.38 12.77 -7.65
C GLU A 114 -2.46 12.22 -8.74
N LEU A 115 -1.41 11.52 -8.34
CA LEU A 115 -0.45 10.90 -9.26
C LEU A 115 -0.95 9.57 -9.79
N GLY A 116 -1.47 8.74 -8.90
CA GLY A 116 -1.90 7.38 -9.18
C GLY A 116 -3.11 7.33 -10.11
N PHE A 117 -4.03 8.29 -9.98
CA PHE A 117 -5.22 8.33 -10.83
C PHE A 117 -4.89 8.44 -12.31
N ALA A 118 -4.14 9.48 -12.70
CA ALA A 118 -3.75 9.66 -14.09
C ALA A 118 -2.89 8.49 -14.59
N PHE A 119 -1.95 8.04 -13.77
CA PHE A 119 -1.06 6.94 -14.12
C PHE A 119 -1.81 5.62 -14.36
N TYR A 120 -2.68 5.22 -13.43
CA TYR A 120 -3.42 3.96 -13.56
C TYR A 120 -4.55 4.03 -14.59
N SER A 121 -5.14 5.20 -14.82
CA SER A 121 -6.11 5.38 -15.90
C SER A 121 -5.46 5.16 -17.27
N GLU A 122 -4.24 5.65 -17.45
CA GLU A 122 -3.48 5.41 -18.68
C GLU A 122 -3.06 3.94 -18.82
N CYS A 123 -2.64 3.29 -17.72
CA CYS A 123 -2.43 1.84 -17.71
C CYS A 123 -3.70 1.07 -18.10
N ALA A 124 -4.85 1.46 -17.53
CA ALA A 124 -6.12 0.83 -17.85
C ALA A 124 -6.48 0.96 -19.34
N ARG A 125 -6.26 2.14 -19.93
CA ARG A 125 -6.47 2.41 -21.36
C ARG A 125 -5.58 1.51 -22.24
N ILE A 126 -4.30 1.40 -21.91
CA ILE A 126 -3.35 0.56 -22.66
C ILE A 126 -3.74 -0.92 -22.55
N LEU A 127 -4.06 -1.38 -21.35
CA LEU A 127 -4.38 -2.78 -21.08
C LEU A 127 -5.73 -3.18 -21.66
N HIS A 128 -6.75 -2.32 -21.61
CA HIS A 128 -8.07 -2.61 -22.17
C HIS A 128 -7.96 -2.89 -23.68
N LYS A 129 -7.17 -2.09 -24.38
CA LYS A 129 -6.94 -2.28 -25.82
C LYS A 129 -6.23 -3.61 -26.14
N LYS A 130 -5.30 -4.05 -25.27
CA LYS A 130 -4.53 -5.29 -25.50
C LYS A 130 -5.26 -6.52 -24.97
N TYR A 131 -6.00 -6.39 -23.87
CA TYR A 131 -6.65 -7.49 -23.15
C TYR A 131 -8.11 -7.13 -22.83
N PRO A 132 -9.02 -7.12 -23.80
CA PRO A 132 -10.42 -6.69 -23.59
C PRO A 132 -11.19 -7.57 -22.60
N GLN A 133 -10.72 -8.80 -22.32
CA GLN A 133 -11.26 -9.69 -21.30
C GLN A 133 -10.86 -9.30 -19.86
N TRP A 134 -10.00 -8.27 -19.69
CA TRP A 134 -9.57 -7.73 -18.42
C TRP A 134 -10.13 -6.33 -18.22
N GLN A 135 -10.85 -6.13 -17.13
CA GLN A 135 -11.38 -4.82 -16.76
C GLN A 135 -10.67 -4.26 -15.53
N ALA A 136 -10.23 -3.02 -15.63
CA ALA A 136 -9.66 -2.30 -14.50
C ALA A 136 -10.76 -1.79 -13.55
N VAL A 137 -10.46 -1.76 -12.24
CA VAL A 137 -11.25 -1.07 -11.21
C VAL A 137 -10.32 -0.25 -10.33
N LEU A 138 -10.80 0.88 -9.81
CA LEU A 138 -10.05 1.81 -8.97
C LEU A 138 -10.77 2.04 -7.63
N PRO A 139 -10.39 1.35 -6.55
CA PRO A 139 -10.88 1.67 -5.21
C PRO A 139 -10.48 3.06 -4.77
N VAL A 140 -11.45 3.81 -4.24
CA VAL A 140 -11.28 5.14 -3.67
C VAL A 140 -11.13 5.01 -2.17
N ALA A 141 -9.99 5.40 -1.62
CA ALA A 141 -9.76 5.33 -0.18
C ALA A 141 -10.69 6.28 0.58
N PRO A 142 -11.24 5.88 1.75
CA PRO A 142 -12.13 6.74 2.54
C PRO A 142 -11.49 8.07 3.01
N THR A 143 -10.17 8.15 2.98
CA THR A 143 -9.40 9.35 3.33
C THR A 143 -9.30 10.37 2.20
N VAL A 144 -9.75 10.01 1.00
CA VAL A 144 -9.75 10.87 -0.20
C VAL A 144 -11.07 11.64 -0.24
N ASP A 145 -10.99 12.94 -0.05
CA ASP A 145 -12.14 13.83 -0.17
C ASP A 145 -12.54 14.06 -1.63
N GLU A 146 -13.73 14.64 -1.82
CA GLU A 146 -14.29 14.90 -3.14
C GLU A 146 -13.42 15.85 -3.97
N ALA A 147 -12.80 16.83 -3.35
CA ALA A 147 -11.95 17.80 -4.05
C ALA A 147 -10.71 17.14 -4.62
N CYS A 148 -10.06 16.26 -3.84
CA CYS A 148 -8.91 15.45 -4.26
C CYS A 148 -9.30 14.48 -5.38
N LEU A 149 -10.45 13.80 -5.25
CA LEU A 149 -10.95 12.90 -6.29
C LEU A 149 -11.17 13.65 -7.61
N ARG A 150 -11.87 14.79 -7.56
CA ARG A 150 -12.13 15.61 -8.75
C ARG A 150 -10.85 16.17 -9.38
N ALA A 151 -9.87 16.52 -8.55
CA ALA A 151 -8.55 16.95 -9.03
C ALA A 151 -7.83 15.81 -9.76
N GLY A 152 -7.87 14.59 -9.20
CA GLY A 152 -7.31 13.39 -9.82
C GLY A 152 -7.99 13.07 -11.16
N LEU A 153 -9.32 13.08 -11.20
CA LEU A 153 -10.10 12.84 -12.41
C LEU A 153 -9.75 13.82 -13.53
N ARG A 154 -9.66 15.13 -13.22
CA ARG A 154 -9.24 16.14 -14.21
C ARG A 154 -7.85 15.88 -14.78
N LYS A 155 -6.92 15.35 -13.97
CA LYS A 155 -5.57 15.03 -14.42
C LYS A 155 -5.49 13.84 -15.37
N THR A 156 -6.51 12.98 -15.40
CA THR A 156 -6.54 11.86 -16.37
C THR A 156 -6.69 12.35 -17.81
N GLY A 157 -7.29 13.51 -18.02
CA GLY A 157 -7.68 13.99 -19.35
C GLY A 157 -8.82 13.19 -20.00
N LEU A 158 -9.34 12.17 -19.30
CA LEU A 158 -10.41 11.30 -19.77
C LEU A 158 -11.78 11.82 -19.32
N ALA A 159 -12.82 11.50 -20.08
CA ALA A 159 -14.18 11.70 -19.65
C ALA A 159 -14.50 10.77 -18.47
N TRP A 160 -15.37 11.23 -17.59
CA TRP A 160 -15.87 10.41 -16.48
C TRP A 160 -17.36 10.68 -16.28
N ARG A 161 -18.05 9.66 -15.81
CA ARG A 161 -19.48 9.70 -15.54
C ARG A 161 -19.72 9.42 -14.07
N GLY A 162 -20.43 10.31 -13.39
CA GLY A 162 -20.95 10.10 -12.04
C GLY A 162 -22.41 9.71 -12.09
N GLY A 163 -22.81 8.73 -11.30
CA GLY A 163 -24.18 8.31 -11.08
C GLY A 163 -24.43 8.19 -9.57
N GLU A 164 -25.70 7.95 -9.18
CA GLU A 164 -26.06 7.79 -7.77
C GLU A 164 -25.37 6.58 -7.13
N GLU A 165 -25.15 5.50 -7.90
CA GLU A 165 -24.60 4.25 -7.39
C GLU A 165 -23.18 3.95 -7.89
N VAL A 166 -22.84 4.33 -9.12
CA VAL A 166 -21.54 4.01 -9.75
C VAL A 166 -20.96 5.24 -10.42
N GLU A 167 -19.72 5.51 -10.12
CA GLU A 167 -18.89 6.50 -10.79
C GLU A 167 -17.80 5.78 -11.58
N GLU A 168 -17.51 6.24 -12.79
CA GLU A 168 -16.57 5.54 -13.69
C GLU A 168 -15.82 6.50 -14.61
N ILE A 169 -14.57 6.15 -14.93
CA ILE A 169 -13.78 6.78 -15.97
C ILE A 169 -14.12 6.10 -17.30
N LEU A 170 -14.33 6.88 -18.35
CA LEU A 170 -14.61 6.41 -19.69
C LEU A 170 -13.32 6.42 -20.52
N LEU A 171 -12.98 5.28 -21.09
CA LEU A 171 -11.81 5.15 -21.96
C LEU A 171 -12.20 5.48 -23.41
N ASP A 172 -11.24 5.98 -24.18
CA ASP A 172 -11.46 6.44 -25.57
C ASP A 172 -11.92 5.31 -26.53
N ASP A 173 -11.64 4.06 -26.16
CA ASP A 173 -12.00 2.86 -26.94
C ASP A 173 -13.34 2.23 -26.50
N GLY A 174 -14.12 2.94 -25.67
CA GLY A 174 -15.40 2.48 -25.14
C GLY A 174 -15.30 1.64 -23.86
N GLY A 175 -14.10 1.37 -23.39
CA GLY A 175 -13.87 0.75 -22.09
C GLY A 175 -14.25 1.68 -20.94
N ARG A 176 -14.34 1.12 -19.75
CA ARG A 176 -14.67 1.88 -18.54
C ARG A 176 -13.91 1.36 -17.32
N VAL A 177 -13.63 2.25 -16.38
CA VAL A 177 -12.96 1.94 -15.12
C VAL A 177 -13.84 2.39 -13.96
N PRO A 178 -14.58 1.48 -13.32
CA PRO A 178 -15.38 1.79 -12.13
C PRO A 178 -14.54 2.30 -10.98
N LEU A 179 -15.04 3.36 -10.31
CA LEU A 179 -14.49 3.91 -9.08
C LEU A 179 -15.24 3.31 -7.89
N VAL A 180 -14.54 2.55 -7.07
CA VAL A 180 -15.14 1.81 -5.95
C VAL A 180 -15.03 2.62 -4.68
N ARG A 181 -16.10 3.35 -4.31
CA ARG A 181 -16.16 4.17 -3.09
C ARG A 181 -16.51 3.37 -1.83
N SER A 182 -17.19 2.24 -1.98
CA SER A 182 -17.54 1.35 -0.89
C SER A 182 -17.31 -0.10 -1.31
N GLY A 183 -16.97 -0.98 -0.37
CA GLY A 183 -16.63 -2.37 -0.69
C GLY A 183 -15.25 -2.53 -1.35
N GLN A 184 -14.28 -1.76 -0.91
CA GLN A 184 -12.90 -1.86 -1.43
C GLN A 184 -12.32 -3.27 -1.29
N TYR A 185 -12.67 -3.99 -0.22
CA TYR A 185 -12.22 -5.37 -0.02
C TYR A 185 -12.91 -6.35 -0.96
N ASP A 186 -14.16 -6.06 -1.36
CA ASP A 186 -14.87 -6.85 -2.36
C ASP A 186 -14.23 -6.68 -3.73
N ALA A 187 -13.84 -5.44 -4.09
CA ALA A 187 -13.07 -5.16 -5.31
C ALA A 187 -11.74 -5.92 -5.34
N ILE A 188 -11.00 -5.91 -4.22
CA ILE A 188 -9.74 -6.66 -4.11
C ILE A 188 -10.02 -8.16 -4.23
N SER A 189 -11.00 -8.68 -3.47
CA SER A 189 -11.31 -10.12 -3.46
C SER A 189 -11.81 -10.64 -4.82
N ALA A 190 -12.48 -9.79 -5.60
CA ALA A 190 -12.94 -10.12 -6.95
C ALA A 190 -11.83 -10.03 -8.01
N ALA A 191 -10.67 -9.44 -7.68
CA ALA A 191 -9.60 -9.21 -8.63
C ALA A 191 -8.79 -10.48 -8.93
N SER A 192 -8.45 -10.66 -10.20
CA SER A 192 -7.51 -11.67 -10.67
C SER A 192 -6.05 -11.23 -10.53
N LEU A 193 -5.84 -9.92 -10.39
CA LEU A 193 -4.54 -9.27 -10.19
C LEU A 193 -4.75 -7.92 -9.53
N ALA A 194 -3.94 -7.59 -8.53
CA ALA A 194 -3.84 -6.25 -7.98
C ALA A 194 -2.52 -5.58 -8.38
N VAL A 195 -2.56 -4.27 -8.59
CA VAL A 195 -1.38 -3.44 -8.79
C VAL A 195 -1.43 -2.28 -7.79
N ALA A 196 -0.42 -2.16 -6.96
CA ALA A 196 -0.46 -1.19 -5.86
C ALA A 196 0.86 -0.45 -5.65
N PHE A 197 0.77 0.78 -5.16
CA PHE A 197 1.90 1.48 -4.58
C PHE A 197 2.30 0.88 -3.23
N PRO A 198 3.54 1.14 -2.75
CA PRO A 198 3.98 0.72 -1.43
C PRO A 198 3.03 1.24 -0.34
N GLY A 199 2.57 0.35 0.53
CA GLY A 199 1.68 0.73 1.63
C GLY A 199 1.14 -0.47 2.39
N THR A 200 0.28 -0.19 3.38
CA THR A 200 -0.38 -1.21 4.19
C THR A 200 -1.35 -2.07 3.38
N ASN A 201 -1.88 -1.53 2.27
CA ASN A 201 -2.73 -2.25 1.33
C ASN A 201 -2.06 -3.49 0.74
N ASN A 202 -0.72 -3.51 0.61
CA ASN A 202 -0.01 -4.68 0.11
C ASN A 202 -0.22 -5.92 1.02
N LEU A 203 -0.26 -5.69 2.33
CA LEU A 203 -0.52 -6.75 3.29
C LEU A 203 -2.00 -7.18 3.28
N GLN A 204 -2.91 -6.23 3.12
CA GLN A 204 -4.35 -6.49 2.98
C GLN A 204 -4.65 -7.33 1.73
N ILE A 205 -4.05 -6.97 0.59
CA ILE A 205 -4.17 -7.72 -0.67
C ILE A 205 -3.63 -9.15 -0.51
N ALA A 206 -2.45 -9.30 0.11
CA ALA A 206 -1.86 -10.61 0.38
C ALA A 206 -2.74 -11.47 1.29
N SER A 207 -3.35 -10.87 2.34
CA SER A 207 -4.23 -11.59 3.25
C SER A 207 -5.54 -12.05 2.60
N LEU A 208 -5.98 -11.37 1.56
CA LEU A 208 -7.12 -11.77 0.72
C LEU A 208 -6.72 -12.80 -0.36
N GLY A 209 -5.43 -13.16 -0.44
CA GLY A 209 -4.93 -14.15 -1.39
C GLY A 209 -5.03 -13.70 -2.84
N VAL A 210 -4.88 -12.40 -3.11
CA VAL A 210 -4.89 -11.84 -4.46
C VAL A 210 -3.46 -11.60 -4.92
N PRO A 211 -3.05 -12.08 -6.10
CA PRO A 211 -1.70 -11.83 -6.61
C PRO A 211 -1.48 -10.34 -6.81
N LEU A 212 -0.33 -9.84 -6.37
CA LEU A 212 0.01 -8.41 -6.36
C LEU A 212 1.30 -8.14 -7.13
N LEU A 213 1.26 -7.13 -7.99
CA LEU A 213 2.43 -6.40 -8.47
C LEU A 213 2.57 -5.10 -7.66
N MET A 214 3.63 -4.97 -6.88
CA MET A 214 3.95 -3.71 -6.22
C MET A 214 4.83 -2.86 -7.13
N ILE A 215 4.42 -1.63 -7.36
CA ILE A 215 5.18 -0.64 -8.15
C ILE A 215 5.46 0.61 -7.33
N ALA A 216 6.66 1.14 -7.45
CA ALA A 216 7.06 2.41 -6.84
C ALA A 216 7.70 3.30 -7.93
N PRO A 217 6.89 4.06 -8.69
CA PRO A 217 7.42 4.96 -9.70
C PRO A 217 8.29 6.05 -9.06
N LEU A 218 9.58 6.10 -9.38
CA LEU A 218 10.52 7.07 -8.84
C LEU A 218 10.58 8.38 -9.64
N ASN A 219 9.70 8.55 -10.61
CA ASN A 219 9.62 9.74 -11.46
C ASN A 219 9.40 11.03 -10.67
N GLN A 220 8.67 10.91 -9.56
CA GLN A 220 8.36 12.01 -8.64
C GLN A 220 8.86 11.72 -7.23
N ALA A 221 10.08 11.20 -7.14
CA ALA A 221 10.70 10.82 -5.87
C ALA A 221 10.77 12.00 -4.87
N GLU A 222 10.84 13.24 -5.36
CA GLU A 222 10.78 14.45 -4.55
C GLU A 222 9.45 14.66 -3.83
N ASN A 223 8.36 14.11 -4.33
CA ASN A 223 7.02 14.22 -3.72
C ASN A 223 6.77 13.13 -2.66
N ILE A 224 7.59 12.09 -2.63
CA ILE A 224 7.48 11.04 -1.61
C ILE A 224 7.78 11.66 -0.25
N PRO A 225 6.85 11.56 0.73
CA PRO A 225 7.11 12.06 2.06
C PRO A 225 8.23 11.27 2.72
N LEU A 226 9.22 11.99 3.22
CA LEU A 226 10.29 11.42 4.03
C LEU A 226 10.03 11.72 5.49
N ASP A 227 10.28 10.76 6.37
CA ASP A 227 10.15 10.95 7.80
C ASP A 227 11.41 11.61 8.39
N GLY A 228 11.25 12.24 9.55
CA GLY A 228 12.34 12.87 10.29
C GLY A 228 12.84 14.18 9.69
N LEU A 229 14.13 14.45 9.83
CA LEU A 229 14.77 15.69 9.31
C LEU A 229 14.63 15.83 7.79
N ALA A 230 14.71 14.71 7.07
CA ALA A 230 14.54 14.72 5.63
C ALA A 230 13.11 15.13 5.20
N GLY A 231 12.09 14.88 6.05
CA GLY A 231 10.71 15.33 5.82
C GLY A 231 10.52 16.85 5.93
N ALA A 232 11.45 17.53 6.61
CA ALA A 232 11.43 19.00 6.69
C ALA A 232 11.97 19.67 5.41
N LEU A 233 12.56 18.91 4.49
CA LEU A 233 13.01 19.42 3.20
C LEU A 233 11.81 19.73 2.32
N SER A 234 11.55 21.01 2.09
CA SER A 234 10.47 21.45 1.22
C SER A 234 10.78 21.12 -0.24
N PRO A 235 9.84 20.51 -0.99
CA PRO A 235 10.01 20.29 -2.43
C PRO A 235 10.04 21.61 -3.22
N ASP A 236 9.57 22.71 -2.63
CA ASP A 236 9.42 24.01 -3.31
C ASP A 236 10.76 24.74 -3.48
N THR A 237 11.80 24.33 -2.76
CA THR A 237 13.15 24.92 -2.89
C THR A 237 13.99 24.07 -3.84
N PRO A 238 14.44 24.57 -5.01
CA PRO A 238 15.09 23.76 -6.06
C PRO A 238 16.28 22.92 -5.59
N GLY A 239 17.18 23.48 -4.77
CA GLY A 239 18.32 22.75 -4.22
C GLY A 239 17.92 21.63 -3.25
N LEU A 240 16.94 21.89 -2.39
CA LEU A 240 16.42 20.90 -1.43
C LEU A 240 15.63 19.80 -2.15
N ARG A 241 14.93 20.13 -3.22
CA ARG A 241 14.23 19.15 -4.07
C ARG A 241 15.20 18.12 -4.66
N THR A 242 16.33 18.58 -5.20
CA THR A 242 17.37 17.70 -5.75
C THR A 242 18.00 16.82 -4.67
N LEU A 243 18.28 17.39 -3.50
CA LEU A 243 18.81 16.63 -2.36
C LEU A 243 17.82 15.57 -1.89
N LYS A 244 16.54 15.92 -1.75
CA LYS A 244 15.47 15.00 -1.38
C LYS A 244 15.35 13.85 -2.38
N LYS A 245 15.38 14.15 -3.67
CA LYS A 245 15.36 13.14 -4.74
C LYS A 245 16.52 12.16 -4.59
N ARG A 246 17.75 12.65 -4.40
CA ARG A 246 18.95 11.81 -4.17
C ARG A 246 18.82 10.94 -2.92
N LEU A 247 18.27 11.46 -1.84
CA LEU A 247 18.03 10.71 -0.60
C LEU A 247 17.01 9.58 -0.81
N VAL A 248 15.92 9.83 -1.54
CA VAL A 248 14.94 8.80 -1.87
C VAL A 248 15.56 7.70 -2.74
N PHE A 249 16.33 8.06 -3.77
CA PHE A 249 17.03 7.09 -4.60
C PHE A 249 18.04 6.26 -3.79
N TRP A 250 18.83 6.91 -2.94
CA TRP A 250 19.80 6.23 -2.07
C TRP A 250 19.10 5.27 -1.10
N TYR A 251 18.03 5.73 -0.46
CA TYR A 251 17.22 4.89 0.44
C TYR A 251 16.63 3.69 -0.31
N ASN A 252 16.05 3.94 -1.46
CA ASN A 252 15.46 2.90 -2.29
C ASN A 252 16.51 1.85 -2.75
N ALA A 253 17.72 2.27 -3.06
CA ALA A 253 18.82 1.38 -3.44
C ALA A 253 19.34 0.55 -2.24
N LYS A 254 19.24 1.08 -1.03
CA LYS A 254 19.71 0.41 0.20
C LYS A 254 18.73 -0.62 0.74
N GLU A 255 17.43 -0.38 0.58
CA GLU A 255 16.39 -1.30 1.07
C GLU A 255 16.26 -2.49 0.14
N SER A 256 16.38 -3.71 0.70
CA SER A 256 16.19 -4.94 -0.07
C SER A 256 14.75 -5.08 -0.54
N TYR A 257 13.78 -4.78 0.33
CA TYR A 257 12.35 -4.90 0.06
C TYR A 257 11.59 -3.71 0.63
N VAL A 258 10.56 -3.24 -0.08
CA VAL A 258 9.69 -2.14 0.36
C VAL A 258 8.28 -2.63 0.67
N SER A 259 7.75 -3.60 -0.08
CA SER A 259 6.45 -4.19 0.22
C SER A 259 6.49 -4.97 1.54
N LEU A 260 5.44 -4.83 2.36
CA LEU A 260 5.36 -5.51 3.65
C LEU A 260 5.45 -7.04 3.52
N PRO A 261 4.77 -7.72 2.58
CA PRO A 261 4.91 -9.16 2.41
C PRO A 261 6.34 -9.61 2.13
N ASN A 262 7.07 -8.94 1.23
CA ASN A 262 8.47 -9.28 0.92
C ASN A 262 9.39 -9.05 2.13
N ARG A 263 9.14 -7.98 2.90
CA ARG A 263 9.90 -7.69 4.14
C ARG A 263 9.67 -8.73 5.22
N MET A 264 8.44 -9.16 5.42
CA MET A 264 8.09 -10.21 6.38
C MET A 264 8.74 -11.54 6.00
N ALA A 265 8.71 -11.89 4.72
CA ALA A 265 9.32 -13.08 4.19
C ALA A 265 10.86 -13.04 4.17
N GLY A 266 11.48 -11.86 4.14
CA GLY A 266 12.92 -11.70 3.89
C GLY A 266 13.36 -12.12 2.48
N ARG A 267 12.41 -12.30 1.56
CA ARG A 267 12.60 -12.64 0.15
C ARG A 267 11.46 -12.08 -0.71
N LEU A 268 11.61 -12.15 -2.03
CA LEU A 268 10.53 -11.80 -2.94
C LEU A 268 9.46 -12.90 -2.92
N VAL A 269 8.27 -12.56 -2.41
CA VAL A 269 7.04 -13.37 -2.48
C VAL A 269 6.04 -12.79 -3.47
N LEU A 270 6.25 -11.52 -3.84
CA LEU A 270 5.54 -10.84 -4.91
C LEU A 270 6.52 -9.98 -5.71
N PRO A 271 6.26 -9.74 -7.00
CA PRO A 271 7.08 -8.85 -7.80
C PRO A 271 7.00 -7.41 -7.28
N GLU A 272 8.17 -6.80 -7.16
CA GLU A 272 8.38 -5.44 -6.66
C GLU A 272 9.23 -4.66 -7.65
N ARG A 273 8.68 -3.60 -8.23
CA ARG A 273 9.34 -2.74 -9.22
C ARG A 273 9.50 -1.33 -8.67
N ARG A 274 10.74 -0.85 -8.61
CA ARG A 274 11.12 0.43 -7.99
C ARG A 274 12.10 1.17 -8.89
N GLU A 275 11.59 1.85 -9.88
CA GLU A 275 12.39 2.49 -10.92
C GLU A 275 11.68 3.71 -11.53
N LEU A 276 12.30 4.37 -12.48
CA LEU A 276 11.61 5.35 -13.33
C LEU A 276 10.67 4.59 -14.24
N MET A 277 9.37 4.85 -14.12
CA MET A 277 8.32 4.10 -14.80
C MET A 277 7.43 5.02 -15.61
N THR A 278 7.00 4.52 -16.74
CA THR A 278 5.89 5.06 -17.52
C THR A 278 4.70 4.11 -17.46
N PRO A 279 3.49 4.54 -17.84
CA PRO A 279 2.36 3.62 -17.97
C PRO A 279 2.67 2.44 -18.89
N GLU A 280 3.38 2.66 -20.01
CA GLU A 280 3.76 1.63 -20.97
C GLU A 280 4.70 0.59 -20.36
N SER A 281 5.77 1.04 -19.68
CA SER A 281 6.71 0.12 -19.03
C SER A 281 6.02 -0.66 -17.92
N THR A 282 5.11 -0.03 -17.18
CA THR A 282 4.31 -0.67 -16.13
C THR A 282 3.37 -1.72 -16.74
N CYS A 283 2.71 -1.41 -17.84
CA CYS A 283 1.84 -2.35 -18.55
C CYS A 283 2.60 -3.57 -19.05
N SER A 284 3.88 -3.45 -19.37
CA SER A 284 4.71 -4.61 -19.73
C SER A 284 4.85 -5.59 -18.54
N TYR A 285 5.10 -5.10 -17.34
CA TYR A 285 5.15 -5.93 -16.12
C TYR A 285 3.79 -6.53 -15.75
N ILE A 286 2.71 -5.77 -15.97
CA ILE A 286 1.35 -6.27 -15.76
C ILE A 286 1.04 -7.38 -16.77
N SER A 287 1.43 -7.19 -18.05
CA SER A 287 1.26 -8.18 -19.12
C SER A 287 1.94 -9.51 -18.78
N GLU A 288 3.15 -9.49 -18.22
CA GLU A 288 3.84 -10.70 -17.78
C GLU A 288 3.00 -11.52 -16.77
N LEU A 289 2.25 -10.85 -15.91
CA LEU A 289 1.39 -11.52 -14.93
C LEU A 289 0.03 -11.90 -15.53
N ILE A 290 -0.52 -11.12 -16.46
CA ILE A 290 -1.73 -11.48 -17.20
C ILE A 290 -1.50 -12.77 -17.99
N GLU A 291 -0.39 -12.86 -18.68
CA GLU A 291 -0.04 -13.98 -19.58
C GLU A 291 0.45 -15.22 -18.83
N SER A 292 0.73 -15.14 -17.51
CA SER A 292 1.27 -16.24 -16.71
C SER A 292 0.40 -16.54 -15.48
N PRO A 293 -0.68 -17.34 -15.63
CA PRO A 293 -1.52 -17.78 -14.51
C PRO A 293 -0.73 -18.56 -13.44
N GLU A 294 0.30 -19.29 -13.84
CA GLU A 294 1.17 -20.04 -12.93
C GLU A 294 1.97 -19.11 -12.01
N ARG A 295 2.48 -17.98 -12.53
CA ARG A 295 3.16 -16.97 -11.69
C ARG A 295 2.20 -16.33 -10.70
N ARG A 296 0.96 -16.05 -11.13
CA ARG A 296 -0.06 -15.51 -10.21
C ARG A 296 -0.38 -16.53 -9.10
N ARG A 297 -0.50 -17.80 -9.41
CA ARG A 297 -0.72 -18.86 -8.41
C ARG A 297 0.47 -18.99 -7.45
N ALA A 298 1.69 -18.99 -7.95
CA ALA A 298 2.90 -19.05 -7.13
C ALA A 298 3.00 -17.91 -6.11
N ILE A 299 2.59 -16.68 -6.50
CA ILE A 299 2.50 -15.54 -5.58
C ILE A 299 1.53 -15.84 -4.43
N VAL A 300 0.36 -16.37 -4.72
CA VAL A 300 -0.67 -16.69 -3.70
C VAL A 300 -0.20 -17.85 -2.80
N GLU A 301 0.46 -18.85 -3.35
CA GLU A 301 1.05 -19.96 -2.58
C GLU A 301 2.14 -19.47 -1.62
N ASP A 302 2.91 -18.46 -2.05
CA ASP A 302 3.92 -17.85 -1.19
C ASP A 302 3.30 -17.02 -0.05
N TYR A 303 2.13 -16.41 -0.25
CA TYR A 303 1.40 -15.74 0.83
C TYR A 303 0.95 -16.69 1.93
N ALA A 304 0.57 -17.92 1.59
CA ALA A 304 0.19 -18.96 2.57
C ALA A 304 1.32 -19.32 3.54
N LYS A 305 2.56 -18.99 3.19
CA LYS A 305 3.75 -19.21 4.03
C LYS A 305 4.08 -18.01 4.94
N LEU A 306 3.35 -16.89 4.81
CA LEU A 306 3.53 -15.71 5.63
C LEU A 306 2.76 -15.86 6.95
N ASP A 307 3.33 -15.31 8.02
CA ASP A 307 2.64 -15.17 9.29
C ASP A 307 1.64 -13.98 9.25
N LEU A 308 0.47 -14.24 8.69
CA LEU A 308 -0.62 -13.25 8.57
C LEU A 308 -1.59 -13.34 9.74
N ARG A 309 -1.07 -13.33 10.98
CA ARG A 309 -1.90 -13.43 12.19
C ARG A 309 -2.86 -12.24 12.32
N ARG A 310 -4.09 -12.59 12.68
CA ARG A 310 -5.15 -11.69 13.10
C ARG A 310 -5.36 -11.83 14.61
N GLY A 311 -6.20 -10.97 15.19
CA GLY A 311 -6.58 -11.04 16.59
C GLY A 311 -5.60 -10.30 17.49
N ALA A 312 -5.18 -9.10 17.09
CA ALA A 312 -4.33 -8.21 17.88
C ALA A 312 -5.03 -7.61 19.09
#